data_165b998a391441cda31537567c77288a
#
_entry.id   165b998a391441cda31537567c77288a
#
_cell.length_a   1.000
_cell.length_b   1.000
_cell.length_c   1.000
_cell.angle_alpha   90.00
_cell.angle_beta   90.00
_cell.angle_gamma   90.00
#
_symmetry.space_group_name_H-M   'P 1'
#
loop_
_entity.id
_entity.type
_entity.pdbx_description
1 polymer ?
#
loop_
_entity_poly.entity_id
_entity_poly.type
_entity_poly.pdbx_seq_one_letter_code
_entity_poly.pdbx_strand_id
1 'polypeptide(L)'
;MNTNYSDNNHITLVGEVTSEKRFSHEIYGEKFYIFDLSIPRLSGNADNIPITISERLLPENELPIDSKISVEGQFRSYNSYQGEKNRLILTVFAKEITFIENQEEEIPVGKDITTNEVVLDGYICKKPIYRKTPFGREIADILLAVNRSYNKSDYIPCIAWGRNAKFCETVPVGAEIRVIGRVQSREYEKKHEDGTIEKRIAYEVSVSSLEIIDKNTDENEEAVQENQEAI
;
A
#
# COMPACT_ATOMS: atom_id res chain seq x y z
N MET A 1 -13.91 -11.64 20.28
CA MET A 1 -13.94 -10.94 18.98
C MET A 1 -12.69 -11.29 18.21
N ASN A 2 -12.80 -12.20 17.24
CA ASN A 2 -11.70 -12.52 16.31
C ASN A 2 -11.86 -11.62 15.10
N THR A 3 -11.34 -10.40 15.19
CA THR A 3 -11.15 -9.59 13.99
C THR A 3 -10.09 -10.29 13.15
N ASN A 4 -10.50 -10.82 12.00
CA ASN A 4 -9.59 -11.38 11.00
C ASN A 4 -8.71 -10.25 10.46
N TYR A 5 -7.56 -10.00 11.10
CA TYR A 5 -6.56 -9.00 10.66
C TYR A 5 -5.99 -9.28 9.25
N SER A 6 -6.44 -10.36 8.58
CA SER A 6 -6.02 -10.67 7.22
C SER A 6 -6.73 -9.83 6.16
N ASP A 7 -7.89 -9.26 6.47
CA ASP A 7 -8.75 -8.58 5.49
C ASP A 7 -8.61 -7.05 5.51
N ASN A 8 -7.91 -6.49 6.51
CA ASN A 8 -7.74 -5.04 6.67
C ASN A 8 -6.62 -4.43 5.83
N ASN A 9 -5.92 -5.22 5.01
CA ASN A 9 -4.82 -4.78 4.17
C ASN A 9 -4.71 -5.72 2.97
N HIS A 10 -5.21 -5.26 1.85
CA HIS A 10 -5.16 -5.99 0.59
C HIS A 10 -4.64 -5.09 -0.53
N ILE A 11 -3.74 -5.61 -1.35
CA ILE A 11 -3.23 -4.92 -2.53
C ILE A 11 -3.13 -5.88 -3.69
N THR A 12 -3.54 -5.41 -4.87
CA THR A 12 -3.37 -6.07 -6.15
C THR A 12 -2.57 -5.16 -7.08
N LEU A 13 -1.49 -5.69 -7.64
CA LEU A 13 -0.63 -4.99 -8.58
C LEU A 13 -0.44 -5.82 -9.84
N VAL A 14 -0.48 -5.17 -11.00
CA VAL A 14 -0.11 -5.79 -12.29
C VAL A 14 0.99 -4.93 -12.90
N GLY A 15 2.15 -5.54 -13.14
CA GLY A 15 3.33 -4.80 -13.56
C GLY A 15 4.39 -5.67 -14.21
N GLU A 16 5.50 -5.04 -14.55
CA GLU A 16 6.69 -5.65 -15.14
C GLU A 16 7.85 -5.64 -14.15
N VAL A 17 8.53 -6.75 -14.02
CA VAL A 17 9.71 -6.90 -13.15
C VAL A 17 10.88 -6.11 -13.76
N THR A 18 11.40 -5.12 -13.02
CA THR A 18 12.45 -4.21 -13.53
C THR A 18 13.79 -4.37 -12.85
N SER A 19 13.89 -5.25 -11.84
CA SER A 19 15.18 -5.53 -11.19
C SER A 19 15.35 -7.00 -10.89
N GLU A 20 16.60 -7.44 -10.78
CA GLU A 20 16.92 -8.73 -10.18
C GLU A 20 16.41 -8.81 -8.74
N LYS A 21 16.04 -10.02 -8.31
CA LYS A 21 15.71 -10.25 -6.90
C LYS A 21 16.97 -10.18 -6.04
N ARG A 22 16.92 -9.43 -4.97
CA ARG A 22 17.98 -9.27 -3.98
C ARG A 22 17.57 -9.96 -2.69
N PHE A 23 18.47 -10.68 -2.05
CA PHE A 23 18.22 -11.26 -0.72
C PHE A 23 17.84 -10.15 0.27
N SER A 24 16.77 -10.34 1.00
CA SER A 24 16.29 -9.41 2.02
C SER A 24 16.60 -9.93 3.43
N HIS A 25 16.04 -11.06 3.78
CA HIS A 25 16.19 -11.69 5.10
C HIS A 25 15.75 -13.14 5.08
N GLU A 26 15.98 -13.85 6.19
CA GLU A 26 15.54 -15.21 6.39
C GLU A 26 14.77 -15.32 7.72
N ILE A 27 13.67 -16.06 7.73
CA ILE A 27 12.88 -16.34 8.93
C ILE A 27 12.60 -17.85 8.97
N TYR A 28 13.06 -18.52 10.01
CA TYR A 28 12.86 -19.96 10.21
C TYR A 28 13.25 -20.84 8.99
N GLY A 29 14.35 -20.48 8.31
CA GLY A 29 14.84 -21.21 7.14
C GLY A 29 14.13 -20.86 5.82
N GLU A 30 13.16 -19.96 5.84
CA GLU A 30 12.49 -19.44 4.66
C GLU A 30 13.15 -18.11 4.24
N LYS A 31 13.62 -18.05 2.99
CA LYS A 31 14.28 -16.86 2.45
C LYS A 31 13.29 -15.93 1.79
N PHE A 32 13.49 -14.64 2.04
CA PHE A 32 12.73 -13.56 1.43
C PHE A 32 13.63 -12.71 0.56
N TYR A 33 13.10 -12.35 -0.59
CA TYR A 33 13.77 -11.52 -1.58
C TYR A 33 12.98 -10.24 -1.80
N ILE A 34 13.66 -9.21 -2.34
CA ILE A 34 13.03 -7.97 -2.75
C ILE A 34 13.40 -7.66 -4.19
N PHE A 35 12.43 -7.23 -4.98
CA PHE A 35 12.60 -6.78 -6.35
C PHE A 35 11.69 -5.58 -6.62
N ASP A 36 11.89 -4.90 -7.74
CA ASP A 36 11.12 -3.72 -8.13
C ASP A 36 10.14 -4.09 -9.26
N LEU A 37 8.86 -3.71 -9.09
CA LEU A 37 7.78 -3.90 -10.05
C LEU A 37 7.39 -2.54 -10.62
N SER A 38 7.45 -2.39 -11.94
CA SER A 38 7.01 -1.19 -12.65
C SER A 38 5.55 -1.33 -13.06
N ILE A 39 4.72 -0.39 -12.63
CA ILE A 39 3.27 -0.40 -12.86
C ILE A 39 2.92 0.81 -13.71
N PRO A 40 2.39 0.63 -14.92
CA PRO A 40 2.08 1.73 -15.81
C PRO A 40 0.89 2.56 -15.30
N ARG A 41 0.94 3.88 -15.52
CA ARG A 41 -0.15 4.82 -15.25
C ARG A 41 -0.79 5.31 -16.54
N LEU A 42 -2.06 5.72 -16.46
CA LEU A 42 -2.76 6.43 -17.56
C LEU A 42 -2.00 7.66 -18.08
N SER A 43 -1.16 8.27 -17.25
CA SER A 43 -0.38 9.47 -17.64
C SER A 43 0.86 9.18 -18.50
N GLY A 44 1.14 7.91 -18.80
CA GLY A 44 2.37 7.49 -19.48
C GLY A 44 3.59 7.37 -18.58
N ASN A 45 3.48 7.70 -17.28
CA ASN A 45 4.50 7.43 -16.28
C ASN A 45 4.29 6.04 -15.67
N ALA A 46 5.25 5.57 -14.87
CA ALA A 46 5.13 4.33 -14.10
C ALA A 46 5.43 4.57 -12.62
N ASP A 47 4.85 3.72 -11.77
CA ASP A 47 5.20 3.58 -10.36
C ASP A 47 6.14 2.39 -10.19
N ASN A 48 7.33 2.60 -9.64
CA ASN A 48 8.23 1.51 -9.30
C ASN A 48 8.04 1.16 -7.82
N ILE A 49 7.46 -0.01 -7.56
CA ILE A 49 7.06 -0.45 -6.22
C ILE A 49 7.93 -1.63 -5.79
N PRO A 50 8.57 -1.57 -4.59
CA PRO A 50 9.34 -2.68 -4.06
C PRO A 50 8.41 -3.79 -3.58
N ILE A 51 8.68 -5.01 -4.04
CA ILE A 51 7.94 -6.22 -3.69
C ILE A 51 8.84 -7.12 -2.83
N THR A 52 8.36 -7.50 -1.66
CA THR A 52 9.00 -8.54 -0.84
C THR A 52 8.29 -9.87 -1.07
N ILE A 53 9.03 -10.90 -1.42
CA ILE A 53 8.50 -12.21 -1.80
C ILE A 53 9.24 -13.34 -1.09
N SER A 54 8.50 -14.37 -0.66
CA SER A 54 9.06 -15.63 -0.19
C SER A 54 9.58 -16.48 -1.37
N GLU A 55 10.68 -17.18 -1.17
CA GLU A 55 11.19 -18.16 -2.14
C GLU A 55 10.16 -19.24 -2.53
N ARG A 56 9.21 -19.54 -1.64
CA ARG A 56 8.14 -20.54 -1.87
C ARG A 56 7.13 -20.13 -2.93
N LEU A 57 7.01 -18.83 -3.19
CA LEU A 57 6.09 -18.31 -4.20
C LEU A 57 6.72 -18.27 -5.60
N LEU A 58 8.03 -18.49 -5.69
CA LEU A 58 8.76 -18.44 -6.95
C LEU A 58 8.84 -19.84 -7.58
N PRO A 59 8.29 -20.04 -8.79
CA PRO A 59 8.49 -21.28 -9.51
C PRO A 59 9.99 -21.46 -9.80
N GLU A 60 10.53 -22.62 -9.45
CA GLU A 60 11.95 -22.96 -9.66
C GLU A 60 12.96 -21.91 -9.15
N ASN A 61 12.54 -21.04 -8.21
CA ASN A 61 13.30 -19.88 -7.72
C ASN A 61 13.66 -18.84 -8.80
N GLU A 62 12.96 -18.79 -9.90
CA GLU A 62 13.22 -17.85 -10.98
C GLU A 62 12.21 -16.69 -10.99
N LEU A 63 12.72 -15.49 -11.23
CA LEU A 63 11.96 -14.27 -11.49
C LEU A 63 12.70 -13.47 -12.57
N PRO A 64 12.46 -13.76 -13.86
CA PRO A 64 13.13 -13.07 -14.94
C PRO A 64 12.79 -11.58 -14.95
N ILE A 65 13.77 -10.74 -15.29
CA ILE A 65 13.54 -9.33 -15.61
C ILE A 65 12.64 -9.27 -16.85
N ASP A 66 11.86 -8.21 -16.98
CA ASP A 66 10.86 -7.96 -18.02
C ASP A 66 9.64 -8.91 -18.00
N SER A 67 9.58 -9.87 -17.02
CA SER A 67 8.37 -10.66 -16.84
C SER A 67 7.21 -9.80 -16.34
N LYS A 68 6.04 -10.02 -16.93
CA LYS A 68 4.78 -9.40 -16.51
C LYS A 68 4.07 -10.31 -15.54
N ILE A 69 3.75 -9.77 -14.39
CA ILE A 69 3.16 -10.52 -13.28
C ILE A 69 2.00 -9.75 -12.64
N SER A 70 1.08 -10.51 -12.07
CA SER A 70 0.13 -10.03 -11.07
C SER A 70 0.62 -10.41 -9.68
N VAL A 71 0.53 -9.49 -8.73
CA VAL A 71 0.93 -9.67 -7.33
C VAL A 71 -0.27 -9.35 -6.45
N GLU A 72 -0.67 -10.31 -5.61
CA GLU A 72 -1.59 -10.07 -4.52
C GLU A 72 -0.85 -10.12 -3.18
N GLY A 73 -1.20 -9.22 -2.25
CA GLY A 73 -0.50 -9.16 -0.99
C GLY A 73 -0.97 -8.09 -0.03
N GLN A 74 -0.05 -7.60 0.78
CA GLN A 74 -0.29 -6.55 1.77
C GLN A 74 0.74 -5.44 1.64
N PHE A 75 0.30 -4.20 1.74
CA PHE A 75 1.21 -3.05 1.77
C PHE A 75 1.71 -2.86 3.20
N ARG A 76 2.98 -3.14 3.44
CA ARG A 76 3.58 -3.21 4.77
C ARG A 76 4.66 -2.16 4.98
N SER A 77 4.86 -1.83 6.24
CA SER A 77 5.94 -0.94 6.68
C SER A 77 6.82 -1.60 7.73
N TYR A 78 8.11 -1.27 7.72
CA TYR A 78 9.03 -1.63 8.79
C TYR A 78 10.09 -0.55 8.96
N ASN A 79 10.67 -0.48 10.16
CA ASN A 79 11.76 0.43 10.44
C ASN A 79 13.09 -0.25 10.14
N SER A 80 13.88 0.34 9.27
CA SER A 80 15.27 -0.05 9.02
C SER A 80 16.20 0.82 9.84
N TYR A 81 17.02 0.18 10.65
CA TYR A 81 18.04 0.84 11.47
C TYR A 81 19.38 0.76 10.76
N GLN A 82 19.80 1.84 10.11
CA GLN A 82 21.14 1.97 9.52
C GLN A 82 21.92 3.02 10.32
N GLY A 83 22.72 2.56 11.27
CA GLY A 83 23.42 3.43 12.23
C GLY A 83 22.44 4.15 13.15
N GLU A 84 22.61 5.47 13.35
CA GLU A 84 21.74 6.30 14.18
C GLU A 84 20.44 6.74 13.49
N LYS A 85 20.26 6.42 12.20
CA LYS A 85 19.09 6.87 11.42
C LYS A 85 18.05 5.75 11.30
N ASN A 86 16.86 6.03 11.85
CA ASN A 86 15.68 5.20 11.62
C ASN A 86 15.00 5.63 10.31
N ARG A 87 14.75 4.69 9.42
CA ARG A 87 14.05 4.92 8.15
C ARG A 87 12.85 3.99 8.04
N LEU A 88 11.69 4.57 7.81
CA LEU A 88 10.49 3.80 7.44
C LEU A 88 10.66 3.27 6.01
N ILE A 89 10.60 1.95 5.88
CA ILE A 89 10.61 1.25 4.60
C ILE A 89 9.19 0.76 4.33
N LEU A 90 8.73 0.96 3.13
CA LEU A 90 7.43 0.49 2.63
C LEU A 90 7.68 -0.50 1.50
N THR A 91 6.94 -1.61 1.51
CA THR A 91 7.02 -2.66 0.50
C THR A 91 5.69 -3.39 0.40
N VAL A 92 5.39 -3.96 -0.75
CA VAL A 92 4.30 -4.93 -0.88
C VAL A 92 4.85 -6.31 -0.49
N PHE A 93 4.26 -6.90 0.53
CA PHE A 93 4.56 -8.28 0.94
C PHE A 93 3.64 -9.21 0.15
N ALA A 94 4.20 -9.89 -0.85
CA ALA A 94 3.45 -10.78 -1.74
C ALA A 94 2.92 -12.00 -0.96
N LYS A 95 1.67 -12.31 -1.16
CA LYS A 95 1.00 -13.55 -0.73
C LYS A 95 0.81 -14.51 -1.90
N GLU A 96 0.65 -13.96 -3.09
CA GLU A 96 0.48 -14.70 -4.33
C GLU A 96 1.13 -13.93 -5.47
N ILE A 97 1.68 -14.67 -6.44
CA ILE A 97 2.15 -14.13 -7.70
C ILE A 97 1.67 -15.03 -8.84
N THR A 98 1.25 -14.41 -9.94
CA THR A 98 0.82 -15.09 -11.16
C THR A 98 1.53 -14.49 -12.35
N PHE A 99 2.22 -15.31 -13.14
CA PHE A 99 2.79 -14.86 -14.41
C PHE A 99 1.68 -14.67 -15.44
N ILE A 100 1.68 -13.55 -16.14
CA ILE A 100 0.71 -13.27 -17.21
C ILE A 100 1.06 -14.18 -18.40
N GLU A 101 0.07 -14.89 -18.95
CA GLU A 101 0.29 -15.87 -20.00
C GLU A 101 0.90 -15.27 -21.27
N ASN A 102 0.41 -14.11 -21.69
CA ASN A 102 0.93 -13.39 -22.85
C ASN A 102 1.94 -12.30 -22.45
N GLN A 103 3.21 -12.70 -22.40
CA GLN A 103 4.30 -11.78 -22.02
C GLN A 103 4.63 -10.72 -23.10
N GLU A 104 4.19 -10.92 -24.33
CA GLU A 104 4.44 -10.00 -25.44
C GLU A 104 3.44 -8.82 -25.48
N GLU A 105 2.24 -9.00 -24.92
CA GLU A 105 1.25 -7.92 -24.85
C GLU A 105 1.64 -6.86 -23.80
N GLU A 106 1.41 -5.60 -24.12
CA GLU A 106 1.56 -4.52 -23.14
C GLU A 106 0.53 -4.68 -22.00
N ILE A 107 0.93 -4.29 -20.79
CA ILE A 107 -0.01 -4.24 -19.67
C ILE A 107 -1.07 -3.18 -20.00
N PRO A 108 -2.34 -3.58 -20.08
CA PRO A 108 -3.38 -2.67 -20.48
C PRO A 108 -3.56 -1.54 -19.46
N VAL A 109 -3.71 -0.32 -19.94
CA VAL A 109 -3.94 0.87 -19.10
C VAL A 109 -5.24 1.53 -19.55
N GLY A 110 -6.22 1.61 -18.68
CA GLY A 110 -7.53 2.18 -18.99
C GLY A 110 -8.27 2.66 -17.74
N LYS A 111 -9.37 3.40 -17.94
CA LYS A 111 -10.17 3.88 -16.81
C LYS A 111 -10.85 2.75 -16.04
N ASP A 112 -11.16 1.67 -16.74
CA ASP A 112 -11.88 0.50 -16.22
C ASP A 112 -10.93 -0.68 -15.97
N ILE A 113 -9.61 -0.46 -16.07
CA ILE A 113 -8.59 -1.48 -15.87
C ILE A 113 -7.79 -1.14 -14.61
N THR A 114 -7.87 -2.00 -13.62
CA THR A 114 -7.19 -1.82 -12.34
C THR A 114 -5.89 -2.61 -12.33
N THR A 115 -4.77 -1.92 -12.50
CA THR A 115 -3.42 -2.51 -12.40
C THR A 115 -2.74 -2.22 -11.06
N ASN A 116 -3.37 -1.41 -10.21
CA ASN A 116 -2.84 -0.97 -8.93
C ASN A 116 -4.00 -0.55 -8.03
N GLU A 117 -4.40 -1.43 -7.14
CA GLU A 117 -5.42 -1.17 -6.15
C GLU A 117 -4.98 -1.61 -4.77
N VAL A 118 -5.23 -0.77 -3.78
CA VAL A 118 -5.01 -1.07 -2.37
C VAL A 118 -6.24 -0.70 -1.55
N VAL A 119 -6.64 -1.61 -0.68
CA VAL A 119 -7.69 -1.43 0.33
C VAL A 119 -7.06 -1.57 1.71
N LEU A 120 -7.22 -0.55 2.55
CA LEU A 120 -6.66 -0.50 3.89
C LEU A 120 -7.74 -0.09 4.89
N ASP A 121 -7.93 -0.88 5.93
CA ASP A 121 -8.70 -0.49 7.10
C ASP A 121 -7.72 -0.20 8.25
N GLY A 122 -7.80 0.98 8.82
CA GLY A 122 -6.85 1.39 9.84
C GLY A 122 -7.24 2.67 10.58
N TYR A 123 -6.39 3.08 11.48
CA TYR A 123 -6.65 4.18 12.40
C TYR A 123 -5.83 5.42 12.04
N ILE A 124 -6.44 6.60 12.12
CA ILE A 124 -5.74 7.88 11.98
C ILE A 124 -4.76 8.04 13.15
N CYS A 125 -3.45 8.01 12.87
CA CYS A 125 -2.41 8.10 13.90
C CYS A 125 -2.19 9.50 14.45
N LYS A 126 -2.35 10.50 13.61
CA LYS A 126 -2.13 11.91 13.92
C LYS A 126 -3.07 12.77 13.09
N LYS A 127 -3.29 14.02 13.56
CA LYS A 127 -4.15 14.95 12.84
C LYS A 127 -3.72 15.07 11.38
N PRO A 128 -4.61 14.84 10.41
CA PRO A 128 -4.33 15.04 9.00
C PRO A 128 -3.86 16.46 8.71
N ILE A 129 -2.89 16.60 7.80
CA ILE A 129 -2.34 17.90 7.44
C ILE A 129 -2.91 18.33 6.10
N TYR A 130 -3.93 19.19 6.16
CA TYR A 130 -4.49 19.80 4.95
C TYR A 130 -3.61 20.95 4.45
N ARG A 131 -3.42 21.02 3.14
CA ARG A 131 -2.70 22.12 2.48
C ARG A 131 -3.13 22.29 1.03
N LYS A 132 -2.83 23.45 0.45
CA LYS A 132 -2.96 23.67 -0.99
C LYS A 132 -1.59 23.64 -1.66
N THR A 133 -1.52 22.94 -2.79
CA THR A 133 -0.30 22.95 -3.60
C THR A 133 -0.12 24.31 -4.28
N PRO A 134 1.08 24.65 -4.80
CA PRO A 134 1.30 25.88 -5.56
C PRO A 134 0.36 26.04 -6.76
N PHE A 135 -0.16 24.93 -7.30
CA PHE A 135 -1.15 24.92 -8.39
C PHE A 135 -2.61 24.93 -7.91
N GLY A 136 -2.85 25.24 -6.63
CA GLY A 136 -4.19 25.37 -6.04
C GLY A 136 -4.92 24.06 -5.77
N ARG A 137 -4.27 22.88 -5.93
CA ARG A 137 -4.88 21.59 -5.60
C ARG A 137 -4.93 21.40 -4.09
N GLU A 138 -6.08 21.01 -3.59
CA GLU A 138 -6.28 20.66 -2.18
C GLU A 138 -5.79 19.25 -1.91
N ILE A 139 -4.96 19.07 -0.90
CA ILE A 139 -4.42 17.78 -0.47
C ILE A 139 -4.41 17.67 1.04
N ALA A 140 -4.49 16.44 1.54
CA ALA A 140 -4.29 16.13 2.96
C ALA A 140 -3.33 14.95 3.10
N ASP A 141 -2.28 15.15 3.90
CA ASP A 141 -1.35 14.09 4.28
C ASP A 141 -1.90 13.36 5.51
N ILE A 142 -2.06 12.07 5.39
CA ILE A 142 -2.60 11.16 6.41
C ILE A 142 -1.52 10.14 6.78
N LEU A 143 -1.43 9.76 8.05
CA LEU A 143 -0.70 8.59 8.49
C LEU A 143 -1.68 7.59 9.07
N LEU A 144 -1.82 6.45 8.40
CA LEU A 144 -2.73 5.37 8.77
C LEU A 144 -1.97 4.28 9.52
N ALA A 145 -2.48 3.83 10.68
CA ALA A 145 -2.01 2.63 11.35
C ALA A 145 -2.92 1.46 11.00
N VAL A 146 -2.39 0.52 10.25
CA VAL A 146 -3.08 -0.72 9.88
C VAL A 146 -2.61 -1.84 10.80
N ASN A 147 -3.53 -2.42 11.56
CA ASN A 147 -3.20 -3.44 12.56
C ASN A 147 -2.80 -4.75 11.90
N ARG A 148 -1.84 -5.43 12.53
CA ARG A 148 -1.41 -6.79 12.19
C ARG A 148 -1.54 -7.71 13.38
N SER A 149 -1.43 -9.01 13.13
CA SER A 149 -1.27 -10.02 14.18
C SER A 149 -0.10 -9.67 15.11
N TYR A 150 -0.17 -10.18 16.33
CA TYR A 150 0.85 -10.00 17.36
C TYR A 150 1.07 -8.55 17.82
N ASN A 151 0.00 -7.74 17.85
CA ASN A 151 0.02 -6.33 18.32
C ASN A 151 1.04 -5.46 17.57
N LYS A 152 1.25 -5.73 16.29
CA LYS A 152 2.06 -4.89 15.40
C LYS A 152 1.14 -4.05 14.53
N SER A 153 1.67 -2.96 14.00
CA SER A 153 0.96 -2.11 13.04
C SER A 153 1.89 -1.66 11.93
N ASP A 154 1.34 -1.55 10.73
CA ASP A 154 1.97 -0.88 9.61
C ASP A 154 1.58 0.60 9.61
N TYR A 155 2.56 1.48 9.48
CA TYR A 155 2.33 2.91 9.38
C TYR A 155 2.43 3.33 7.92
N ILE A 156 1.29 3.61 7.32
CA ILE A 156 1.18 3.83 5.88
C ILE A 156 0.84 5.30 5.60
N PRO A 157 1.74 6.04 4.92
CA PRO A 157 1.44 7.38 4.44
C PRO A 157 0.39 7.32 3.33
N CYS A 158 -0.63 8.18 3.44
CA CYS A 158 -1.66 8.33 2.44
C CYS A 158 -1.80 9.80 2.06
N ILE A 159 -2.14 10.08 0.81
CA ILE A 159 -2.43 11.42 0.32
C ILE A 159 -3.84 11.46 -0.27
N ALA A 160 -4.70 12.26 0.33
CA ALA A 160 -6.05 12.51 -0.15
C ALA A 160 -6.10 13.80 -0.98
N TRP A 161 -7.03 13.86 -1.94
CA TRP A 161 -7.17 14.95 -2.90
C TRP A 161 -8.56 15.55 -2.88
N GLY A 162 -8.67 16.88 -3.11
CA GLY A 162 -9.92 17.60 -3.30
C GLY A 162 -10.93 17.38 -2.16
N ARG A 163 -12.09 16.82 -2.48
CA ARG A 163 -13.15 16.56 -1.47
C ARG A 163 -12.69 15.63 -0.36
N ASN A 164 -11.93 14.59 -0.68
CA ASN A 164 -11.38 13.69 0.32
C ASN A 164 -10.39 14.41 1.24
N ALA A 165 -9.58 15.33 0.72
CA ALA A 165 -8.68 16.14 1.53
C ALA A 165 -9.43 17.03 2.54
N LYS A 166 -10.52 17.67 2.10
CA LYS A 166 -11.39 18.46 2.99
C LYS A 166 -12.08 17.61 4.05
N PHE A 167 -12.55 16.43 3.66
CA PHE A 167 -13.15 15.49 4.61
C PHE A 167 -12.17 15.08 5.70
N CYS A 168 -10.90 14.84 5.35
CA CYS A 168 -9.87 14.46 6.30
C CYS A 168 -9.65 15.49 7.42
N GLU A 169 -9.93 16.79 7.20
CA GLU A 169 -9.83 17.80 8.25
C GLU A 169 -10.83 17.57 9.40
N THR A 170 -11.96 16.90 9.10
CA THR A 170 -13.02 16.61 10.07
C THR A 170 -12.82 15.28 10.79
N VAL A 171 -11.95 14.40 10.27
CA VAL A 171 -11.72 13.07 10.83
C VAL A 171 -10.81 13.18 12.07
N PRO A 172 -11.29 12.73 13.25
CA PRO A 172 -10.49 12.82 14.48
C PRO A 172 -9.35 11.78 14.48
N VAL A 173 -8.31 12.07 15.27
CA VAL A 173 -7.26 11.09 15.58
C VAL A 173 -7.88 9.91 16.32
N GLY A 174 -7.50 8.69 15.95
CA GLY A 174 -8.05 7.44 16.49
C GLY A 174 -9.30 6.94 15.75
N ALA A 175 -9.88 7.70 14.81
CA ALA A 175 -10.98 7.19 13.98
C ALA A 175 -10.49 6.03 13.12
N GLU A 176 -11.30 4.99 13.01
CA GLU A 176 -11.09 3.88 12.07
C GLU A 176 -11.68 4.26 10.72
N ILE A 177 -10.87 4.13 9.68
CA ILE A 177 -11.28 4.47 8.31
C ILE A 177 -10.89 3.38 7.34
N ARG A 178 -11.71 3.20 6.30
CA ARG A 178 -11.35 2.45 5.10
C ARG A 178 -10.80 3.41 4.06
N VAL A 179 -9.66 3.05 3.50
CA VAL A 179 -9.00 3.77 2.41
C VAL A 179 -8.91 2.86 1.21
N ILE A 180 -9.41 3.32 0.07
CA ILE A 180 -9.23 2.68 -1.23
C ILE A 180 -8.39 3.62 -2.09
N GLY A 181 -7.41 3.09 -2.80
CA GLY A 181 -6.54 3.89 -3.62
C GLY A 181 -5.53 3.07 -4.40
N ARG A 182 -4.44 3.71 -4.78
CA ARG A 182 -3.31 3.07 -5.44
C ARG A 182 -2.00 3.44 -4.75
N VAL A 183 -1.06 2.54 -4.71
CA VAL A 183 0.29 2.85 -4.25
C VAL A 183 1.01 3.64 -5.35
N GLN A 184 1.67 4.71 -4.96
CA GLN A 184 2.49 5.52 -5.87
C GLN A 184 3.90 5.72 -5.33
N SER A 185 4.84 5.86 -6.25
CA SER A 185 6.22 6.25 -5.98
C SER A 185 6.43 7.70 -6.41
N ARG A 186 7.18 8.47 -5.61
CA ARG A 186 7.53 9.85 -5.91
C ARG A 186 8.99 10.14 -5.54
N GLU A 187 9.75 10.57 -6.51
CA GLU A 187 11.09 11.08 -6.23
C GLU A 187 11.04 12.44 -5.53
N TYR A 188 11.92 12.63 -4.57
CA TYR A 188 12.13 13.91 -3.90
C TYR A 188 13.60 14.09 -3.52
N GLU A 189 14.00 15.34 -3.37
CA GLU A 189 15.35 15.71 -2.94
C GLU A 189 15.34 16.05 -1.45
N LYS A 190 16.20 15.38 -0.70
CA LYS A 190 16.48 15.71 0.70
C LYS A 190 17.78 16.49 0.76
N LYS A 191 17.71 17.74 1.22
CA LYS A 191 18.89 18.54 1.53
C LYS A 191 19.37 18.21 2.95
N HIS A 192 20.65 17.90 3.07
CA HIS A 192 21.33 17.69 4.34
C HIS A 192 21.93 19.00 4.87
N GLU A 193 22.26 19.04 6.16
CA GLU A 193 22.85 20.21 6.83
C GLU A 193 24.21 20.60 6.24
N ASP A 194 24.95 19.63 5.69
CA ASP A 194 26.23 19.84 5.00
C ASP A 194 26.09 20.37 3.57
N GLY A 195 24.84 20.65 3.12
CA GLY A 195 24.53 21.14 1.77
C GLY A 195 24.43 20.07 0.69
N THR A 196 24.68 18.80 1.01
CA THR A 196 24.52 17.69 0.05
C THR A 196 23.04 17.43 -0.25
N ILE A 197 22.74 17.02 -1.49
CA ILE A 197 21.40 16.68 -1.95
C ILE A 197 21.35 15.18 -2.18
N GLU A 198 20.44 14.51 -1.51
CA GLU A 198 20.16 13.08 -1.67
C GLU A 198 18.80 12.91 -2.38
N LYS A 199 18.79 12.23 -3.53
CA LYS A 199 17.55 11.80 -4.19
C LYS A 199 16.98 10.60 -3.45
N ARG A 200 15.70 10.66 -3.14
CA ARG A 200 14.95 9.61 -2.44
C ARG A 200 13.63 9.34 -3.13
N ILE A 201 13.13 8.14 -2.92
CA ILE A 201 11.78 7.74 -3.35
C ILE A 201 10.91 7.64 -2.10
N ALA A 202 9.77 8.32 -2.13
CA ALA A 202 8.69 8.16 -1.17
C ALA A 202 7.62 7.25 -1.79
N TYR A 203 7.11 6.34 -0.98
CA TYR A 203 5.96 5.50 -1.31
C TYR A 203 4.79 5.94 -0.44
N GLU A 204 3.62 6.09 -1.05
CA GLU A 204 2.41 6.53 -0.37
C GLU A 204 1.17 5.99 -1.09
N VAL A 205 0.04 5.95 -0.41
CA VAL A 205 -1.25 5.60 -1.03
C VAL A 205 -1.92 6.89 -1.52
N SER A 206 -2.13 7.00 -2.83
CA SER A 206 -2.98 8.04 -3.42
C SER A 206 -4.43 7.61 -3.27
N VAL A 207 -5.17 8.28 -2.38
CA VAL A 207 -6.53 7.93 -1.99
C VAL A 207 -7.52 8.29 -3.10
N SER A 208 -8.29 7.31 -3.57
CA SER A 208 -9.44 7.50 -4.47
C SER A 208 -10.75 7.63 -3.70
N SER A 209 -10.92 6.83 -2.63
CA SER A 209 -12.07 6.87 -1.74
C SER A 209 -11.62 6.67 -0.30
N LEU A 210 -12.34 7.28 0.65
CA LEU A 210 -12.21 6.99 2.06
C LEU A 210 -13.55 7.16 2.77
N GLU A 211 -13.77 6.34 3.78
CA GLU A 211 -14.96 6.33 4.62
C GLU A 211 -14.61 6.02 6.08
N ILE A 212 -15.42 6.49 7.02
CA ILE A 212 -15.29 6.13 8.44
C ILE A 212 -15.98 4.79 8.64
N ILE A 213 -15.28 3.84 9.28
CA ILE A 213 -15.86 2.56 9.70
C ILE A 213 -16.59 2.79 11.02
N ASP A 214 -17.94 2.73 10.96
CA ASP A 214 -18.78 2.92 12.12
C ASP A 214 -19.17 1.55 12.70
N LYS A 215 -18.57 1.17 13.82
CA LYS A 215 -18.78 -0.15 14.45
C LYS A 215 -20.22 -0.39 14.95
N ASN A 216 -21.05 0.66 14.98
CA ASN A 216 -22.44 0.53 15.42
C ASN A 216 -23.40 0.04 14.31
N THR A 217 -22.95 0.01 13.05
CA THR A 217 -23.79 -0.46 11.93
C THR A 217 -23.79 -1.98 11.82
N ASP A 218 -22.65 -2.62 12.08
CA ASP A 218 -22.51 -4.08 11.91
C ASP A 218 -23.29 -4.86 12.99
N GLU A 219 -23.35 -4.36 14.24
CA GLU A 219 -24.13 -5.00 15.31
C GLU A 219 -25.66 -4.95 15.07
N ASN A 220 -26.14 -3.96 14.30
CA ASN A 220 -27.56 -3.87 13.95
C ASN A 220 -27.95 -4.75 12.76
N GLU A 221 -27.05 -5.02 11.83
CA GLU A 221 -27.34 -5.91 10.68
C GLU A 221 -27.32 -7.39 11.11
N GLU A 222 -26.41 -7.81 11.99
CA GLU A 222 -26.41 -9.16 12.57
C GLU A 222 -27.65 -9.41 13.43
N ALA A 223 -28.07 -8.44 14.26
CA ALA A 223 -29.27 -8.56 15.10
C ALA A 223 -30.57 -8.59 14.28
N VAL A 224 -30.59 -8.03 13.08
CA VAL A 224 -31.77 -8.08 12.16
C VAL A 224 -31.82 -9.42 11.43
N GLN A 225 -30.67 -10.02 11.07
CA GLN A 225 -30.63 -11.34 10.44
C GLN A 225 -31.00 -12.46 11.40
N GLU A 226 -30.50 -12.45 12.66
CA GLU A 226 -30.89 -13.43 13.68
C GLU A 226 -32.41 -13.40 14.01
N ASN A 227 -33.04 -12.24 13.94
CA ASN A 227 -34.50 -12.12 14.18
C ASN A 227 -35.33 -12.54 12.97
N GLN A 228 -34.79 -12.64 11.76
CA GLN A 228 -35.50 -13.13 10.58
C GLN A 228 -35.40 -14.65 10.40
N GLU A 229 -34.40 -15.30 10.97
CA GLU A 229 -34.28 -16.77 10.96
C GLU A 229 -35.03 -17.46 12.13
N ALA A 230 -35.58 -16.69 13.06
CA ALA A 230 -36.29 -17.21 14.24
C ALA A 230 -37.83 -17.16 14.13
N ILE A 231 -38.41 -16.96 12.93
CA ILE A 231 -39.86 -16.96 12.71
C ILE A 231 -40.30 -18.14 11.84
#